data_398f43891d2e0e4fda3a2bcb9da83512
#
_entry.id   398f43891d2e0e4fda3a2bcb9da83512
#
_cell.length_a   1.000
_cell.length_b   1.000
_cell.length_c   1.000
_cell.angle_alpha   90.00
_cell.angle_beta   90.00
_cell.angle_gamma   90.00
#
_symmetry.space_group_name_H-M   'P 1'
#
loop_
_entity.id
_entity.type
_entity.pdbx_description
1 polymer ?
#
loop_
_entity_poly.entity_id
_entity_poly.type
_entity_poly.pdbx_seq_one_letter_code
_entity_poly.pdbx_strand_id
1 'polypeptide(L)'
;MKLSFRWYGEDDKVTLENIRQIPGMQSIVTAVYDVPVGEVWSRESIAKLKKQVEDAGLGFDVIESIPVHEDIKLGKASRDKYIENYCENIRRVAEAGVKCICYNFMPVFDWTRTQLDHELADGSTSLVYYQEQVDAVNPLNSDSDLTLPGWDSSYTKDGLKAVVEEYHNLTEENLWDNLKYFLERIIPVAAECDVNMAIHEDDPCWSIFGLPRIITCEENLDKFLKLVDDRHNGITLCTGSLGCSAKNDVVRLAGKYAAMGRIHFAHLRNVAVLDNGFEERAHLSCCGSLDMFGIVKALVENGFDGYVRPDRGRMIWGETGRAGYGLYDRALGATYLNGLFEAVEKMSR
;
A
#
# COMPACT_ATOMS: atom_id res chain seq x y z
N MET A 1 -1.90 17.85 -6.57
CA MET A 1 -1.33 16.55 -6.13
C MET A 1 0.20 16.63 -6.03
N LYS A 2 0.83 15.76 -5.22
CA LYS A 2 2.28 15.66 -5.06
C LYS A 2 2.76 14.29 -5.55
N LEU A 3 3.59 14.27 -6.59
CA LEU A 3 4.15 13.00 -7.11
C LEU A 3 5.24 12.49 -6.19
N SER A 4 5.12 11.23 -5.82
CA SER A 4 6.04 10.54 -4.90
C SER A 4 6.48 9.20 -5.48
N PHE A 5 7.53 8.63 -4.90
CA PHE A 5 8.10 7.36 -5.37
C PHE A 5 8.54 6.49 -4.20
N ARG A 6 8.25 5.20 -4.25
CA ARG A 6 8.67 4.25 -3.22
C ARG A 6 10.16 3.96 -3.33
N TRP A 7 10.86 4.10 -2.19
CA TRP A 7 12.26 3.76 -2.00
C TRP A 7 12.45 2.87 -0.77
N TYR A 8 13.20 1.80 -0.92
CA TYR A 8 13.36 0.76 0.10
C TYR A 8 14.65 0.87 0.92
N GLY A 9 15.31 2.02 0.90
CA GLY A 9 16.52 2.27 1.69
C GLY A 9 17.80 2.08 0.89
N GLU A 10 18.93 2.08 1.61
CA GLU A 10 20.27 2.11 1.02
C GLU A 10 20.60 0.91 0.13
N ASP A 11 19.97 -0.25 0.38
CA ASP A 11 20.16 -1.49 -0.39
C ASP A 11 19.25 -1.58 -1.62
N ASP A 12 18.37 -0.58 -1.84
CA ASP A 12 17.51 -0.55 -3.02
C ASP A 12 18.36 -0.34 -4.29
N LYS A 13 18.10 -1.17 -5.30
CA LYS A 13 18.72 -0.99 -6.63
C LYS A 13 18.30 0.33 -7.30
N VAL A 14 17.12 0.82 -6.95
CA VAL A 14 16.63 2.14 -7.38
C VAL A 14 17.09 3.18 -6.38
N THR A 15 18.06 3.99 -6.76
CA THR A 15 18.67 4.99 -5.89
C THR A 15 17.85 6.28 -5.83
N LEU A 16 18.02 7.06 -4.77
CA LEU A 16 17.41 8.40 -4.67
C LEU A 16 17.84 9.32 -5.81
N GLU A 17 19.06 9.16 -6.32
CA GLU A 17 19.57 9.89 -7.49
C GLU A 17 18.76 9.55 -8.76
N ASN A 18 18.48 8.25 -8.98
CA ASN A 18 17.62 7.83 -10.09
C ASN A 18 16.21 8.41 -9.96
N ILE A 19 15.62 8.32 -8.77
CA ILE A 19 14.27 8.82 -8.51
C ILE A 19 14.17 10.33 -8.76
N ARG A 20 15.16 11.09 -8.30
CA ARG A 20 15.21 12.55 -8.51
C ARG A 20 15.22 12.94 -10.00
N GLN A 21 15.74 12.09 -10.87
CA GLN A 21 15.79 12.34 -12.33
C GLN A 21 14.44 12.13 -13.02
N ILE A 22 13.45 11.53 -12.33
CA ILE A 22 12.09 11.38 -12.89
C ILE A 22 11.43 12.75 -12.97
N PRO A 23 10.98 13.22 -14.15
CA PRO A 23 10.36 14.54 -14.28
C PRO A 23 9.16 14.73 -13.34
N GLY A 24 9.13 15.84 -12.61
CA GLY A 24 8.05 16.18 -11.71
C GLY A 24 8.05 15.45 -10.37
N MET A 25 9.06 14.62 -10.07
CA MET A 25 9.18 13.93 -8.78
C MET A 25 9.45 14.93 -7.65
N GLN A 26 8.68 14.80 -6.56
CA GLN A 26 8.71 15.75 -5.45
C GLN A 26 9.05 15.11 -4.12
N SER A 27 8.60 13.88 -3.86
CA SER A 27 8.66 13.28 -2.54
C SER A 27 8.99 11.79 -2.58
N ILE A 28 9.48 11.28 -1.46
CA ILE A 28 9.78 9.87 -1.25
C ILE A 28 8.74 9.24 -0.32
N VAL A 29 8.42 8.00 -0.63
CA VAL A 29 7.66 7.09 0.22
C VAL A 29 8.62 6.02 0.73
N THR A 30 8.83 5.96 2.03
CA THR A 30 9.80 5.02 2.63
C THR A 30 9.40 4.65 4.06
N ALA A 31 10.22 3.85 4.74
CA ALA A 31 10.05 3.45 6.13
C ALA A 31 11.40 3.16 6.79
N VAL A 32 11.41 3.00 8.11
CA VAL A 32 12.55 2.43 8.84
C VAL A 32 12.41 0.91 8.77
N TYR A 33 13.38 0.23 8.15
CA TYR A 33 13.27 -1.20 7.82
C TYR A 33 14.01 -2.13 8.78
N ASP A 34 14.86 -1.60 9.64
CA ASP A 34 15.76 -2.33 10.55
C ASP A 34 15.23 -2.46 11.98
N VAL A 35 13.99 -2.03 12.22
CA VAL A 35 13.33 -2.12 13.52
C VAL A 35 12.24 -3.20 13.49
N PRO A 36 12.20 -4.12 14.47
CA PRO A 36 11.16 -5.15 14.53
C PRO A 36 9.74 -4.57 14.58
N VAL A 37 8.77 -5.29 14.01
CA VAL A 37 7.36 -4.91 14.01
C VAL A 37 6.85 -4.70 15.43
N GLY A 38 6.17 -3.59 15.67
CA GLY A 38 5.62 -3.23 16.98
C GLY A 38 6.58 -2.49 17.90
N GLU A 39 7.85 -2.34 17.53
CA GLU A 39 8.80 -1.57 18.33
C GLU A 39 8.87 -0.09 17.90
N VAL A 40 9.38 0.75 18.80
CA VAL A 40 9.46 2.18 18.59
C VAL A 40 10.72 2.52 17.79
N TRP A 41 10.55 3.26 16.69
CA TRP A 41 11.66 3.77 15.87
C TRP A 41 12.46 4.85 16.60
N SER A 42 13.76 4.79 16.54
CA SER A 42 14.60 5.83 17.14
C SER A 42 14.51 7.15 16.36
N ARG A 43 14.65 8.28 17.07
CA ARG A 43 14.71 9.60 16.40
C ARG A 43 15.94 9.71 15.50
N GLU A 44 17.02 9.03 15.84
CA GLU A 44 18.26 8.97 15.06
C GLU A 44 18.04 8.27 13.72
N SER A 45 17.35 7.09 13.72
CA SER A 45 17.04 6.35 12.49
C SER A 45 16.14 7.18 11.56
N ILE A 46 15.10 7.82 12.11
CA ILE A 46 14.20 8.70 11.36
C ILE A 46 14.96 9.90 10.80
N ALA A 47 15.80 10.55 11.61
CA ALA A 47 16.58 11.72 11.18
C ALA A 47 17.61 11.35 10.10
N LYS A 48 18.27 10.18 10.22
CA LYS A 48 19.18 9.67 9.18
C LYS A 48 18.44 9.51 7.86
N LEU A 49 17.30 8.81 7.88
CA LEU A 49 16.47 8.56 6.70
C LEU A 49 15.99 9.86 6.05
N LYS A 50 15.48 10.80 6.86
CA LYS A 50 15.09 12.14 6.41
C LYS A 50 16.24 12.86 5.72
N LYS A 51 17.41 12.89 6.37
CA LYS A 51 18.58 13.56 5.82
C LYS A 51 18.97 13.00 4.45
N GLN A 52 18.97 11.69 4.28
CA GLN A 52 19.28 11.05 2.98
C GLN A 52 18.33 11.50 1.88
N VAL A 53 17.04 11.55 2.18
CA VAL A 53 16.01 11.98 1.22
C VAL A 53 16.16 13.47 0.89
N GLU A 54 16.36 14.33 1.89
CA GLU A 54 16.51 15.77 1.71
C GLU A 54 17.83 16.15 1.02
N ASP A 55 18.93 15.45 1.31
CA ASP A 55 20.22 15.63 0.60
C ASP A 55 20.10 15.30 -0.91
N ALA A 56 19.19 14.39 -1.27
CA ALA A 56 18.84 14.12 -2.68
C ALA A 56 17.92 15.19 -3.29
N GLY A 57 17.46 16.18 -2.52
CA GLY A 57 16.57 17.25 -2.97
C GLY A 57 15.10 16.79 -3.13
N LEU A 58 14.68 15.78 -2.36
CA LEU A 58 13.32 15.22 -2.36
C LEU A 58 12.64 15.43 -0.99
N GLY A 59 11.32 15.48 -0.96
CA GLY A 59 10.55 15.61 0.27
C GLY A 59 10.46 14.31 1.06
N PHE A 60 10.50 14.42 2.40
CA PHE A 60 10.29 13.31 3.34
C PHE A 60 8.89 13.42 3.95
N ASP A 61 7.86 13.14 3.15
CA ASP A 61 6.49 13.46 3.51
C ASP A 61 5.63 12.24 3.86
N VAL A 62 5.97 11.05 3.34
CA VAL A 62 5.13 9.85 3.42
C VAL A 62 5.90 8.67 3.98
N ILE A 63 5.34 8.07 5.03
CA ILE A 63 5.80 6.80 5.57
C ILE A 63 4.87 5.67 5.08
N GLU A 64 5.48 4.65 4.52
CA GLU A 64 4.79 3.41 4.16
C GLU A 64 5.71 2.21 4.39
N SER A 65 5.53 1.48 5.49
CA SER A 65 4.51 1.60 6.53
C SER A 65 5.16 1.65 7.90
N ILE A 66 4.39 2.12 8.91
CA ILE A 66 4.58 1.65 10.27
C ILE A 66 3.79 0.36 10.35
N PRO A 67 4.43 -0.84 10.48
CA PRO A 67 3.70 -2.11 10.46
C PRO A 67 2.80 -2.25 11.69
N VAL A 68 1.58 -2.73 11.49
CA VAL A 68 0.65 -3.04 12.59
C VAL A 68 0.93 -4.44 13.10
N HIS A 69 1.30 -4.56 14.38
CA HIS A 69 1.64 -5.86 15.00
C HIS A 69 0.43 -6.82 15.01
N GLU A 70 0.69 -8.12 14.78
CA GLU A 70 -0.38 -9.14 14.71
C GLU A 70 -1.21 -9.22 15.99
N ASP A 71 -0.62 -9.00 17.16
CA ASP A 71 -1.34 -9.00 18.43
C ASP A 71 -2.43 -7.89 18.50
N ILE A 72 -2.27 -6.79 17.76
CA ILE A 72 -3.30 -5.76 17.61
C ILE A 72 -4.46 -6.32 16.77
N LYS A 73 -4.16 -6.91 15.63
CA LYS A 73 -5.15 -7.47 14.70
C LYS A 73 -5.91 -8.65 15.34
N LEU A 74 -5.21 -9.47 16.13
CA LEU A 74 -5.78 -10.60 16.89
C LEU A 74 -6.50 -10.20 18.17
N GLY A 75 -6.36 -8.95 18.63
CA GLY A 75 -6.99 -8.48 19.86
C GLY A 75 -6.40 -9.07 21.15
N LYS A 76 -5.12 -9.47 21.13
CA LYS A 76 -4.44 -10.06 22.29
C LYS A 76 -4.26 -9.06 23.44
N ALA A 77 -3.99 -9.56 24.64
CA ALA A 77 -3.75 -8.73 25.83
C ALA A 77 -2.55 -7.77 25.68
N SER A 78 -1.55 -8.15 24.88
CA SER A 78 -0.36 -7.34 24.56
C SER A 78 -0.62 -6.17 23.61
N ARG A 79 -1.80 -6.11 22.96
CA ARG A 79 -2.12 -5.11 21.92
C ARG A 79 -1.93 -3.66 22.41
N ASP A 80 -2.23 -3.38 23.67
CA ASP A 80 -2.15 -2.01 24.19
C ASP A 80 -0.72 -1.48 24.19
N LYS A 81 0.27 -2.32 24.55
CA LYS A 81 1.70 -1.98 24.44
C LYS A 81 2.09 -1.62 23.00
N TYR A 82 1.66 -2.43 22.03
CA TYR A 82 2.00 -2.21 20.63
C TYR A 82 1.27 -0.99 20.04
N ILE A 83 0.06 -0.69 20.50
CA ILE A 83 -0.67 0.53 20.13
C ILE A 83 0.02 1.77 20.71
N GLU A 84 0.51 1.72 21.94
CA GLU A 84 1.28 2.82 22.54
C GLU A 84 2.57 3.08 21.75
N ASN A 85 3.30 2.02 21.39
CA ASN A 85 4.48 2.12 20.53
C ASN A 85 4.13 2.71 19.16
N TYR A 86 2.98 2.32 18.59
CA TYR A 86 2.50 2.84 17.31
C TYR A 86 2.21 4.35 17.41
N CYS A 87 1.54 4.79 18.48
CA CYS A 87 1.29 6.19 18.77
C CYS A 87 2.58 6.99 18.92
N GLU A 88 3.59 6.42 19.60
CA GLU A 88 4.90 7.05 19.72
C GLU A 88 5.61 7.18 18.36
N ASN A 89 5.48 6.16 17.50
CA ASN A 89 5.99 6.23 16.12
C ASN A 89 5.31 7.35 15.31
N ILE A 90 3.99 7.52 15.43
CA ILE A 90 3.28 8.63 14.78
C ILE A 90 3.87 9.98 15.23
N ARG A 91 4.06 10.18 16.54
CA ARG A 91 4.65 11.43 17.06
C ARG A 91 6.05 11.68 16.50
N ARG A 92 6.91 10.67 16.50
CA ARG A 92 8.30 10.81 16.04
C ARG A 92 8.42 11.09 14.55
N VAL A 93 7.62 10.45 13.71
CA VAL A 93 7.66 10.74 12.27
C VAL A 93 7.02 12.10 11.98
N ALA A 94 5.99 12.51 12.74
CA ALA A 94 5.41 13.85 12.65
C ALA A 94 6.43 14.96 13.02
N GLU A 95 7.18 14.77 14.10
CA GLU A 95 8.31 15.66 14.50
C GLU A 95 9.33 15.80 13.36
N ALA A 96 9.52 14.76 12.57
CA ALA A 96 10.39 14.79 11.39
C ALA A 96 9.76 15.47 10.16
N GLY A 97 8.48 15.83 10.21
CA GLY A 97 7.77 16.55 9.14
C GLY A 97 6.90 15.68 8.24
N VAL A 98 6.75 14.39 8.53
CA VAL A 98 5.86 13.49 7.80
C VAL A 98 4.41 13.96 7.90
N LYS A 99 3.68 13.88 6.80
CA LYS A 99 2.28 14.33 6.68
C LYS A 99 1.29 13.20 6.40
N CYS A 100 1.76 12.04 5.94
CA CYS A 100 0.92 10.90 5.66
C CYS A 100 1.60 9.60 6.08
N ILE A 101 0.86 8.74 6.77
CA ILE A 101 1.28 7.39 7.13
C ILE A 101 0.33 6.41 6.47
N CYS A 102 0.84 5.65 5.49
CA CYS A 102 0.15 4.52 4.90
C CYS A 102 0.38 3.28 5.76
N TYR A 103 -0.68 2.53 6.03
CA TYR A 103 -0.63 1.29 6.79
C TYR A 103 -1.68 0.30 6.27
N ASN A 104 -1.55 -0.96 6.61
CA ASN A 104 -2.57 -1.97 6.34
C ASN A 104 -2.99 -2.72 7.61
N PHE A 105 -4.11 -3.42 7.54
CA PHE A 105 -4.63 -4.25 8.63
C PHE A 105 -4.87 -5.70 8.16
N MET A 106 -4.11 -6.13 7.17
CA MET A 106 -4.18 -7.46 6.56
C MET A 106 -3.69 -8.53 7.53
N PRO A 107 -4.48 -9.59 7.80
CA PRO A 107 -4.04 -10.73 8.59
C PRO A 107 -2.87 -11.45 7.96
N VAL A 108 -1.78 -11.62 8.69
CA VAL A 108 -0.58 -12.41 8.35
C VAL A 108 0.11 -11.93 7.07
N PHE A 109 -0.58 -12.04 5.95
CA PHE A 109 -0.03 -11.73 4.62
C PHE A 109 -0.41 -10.32 4.21
N ASP A 110 0.60 -9.53 3.84
CA ASP A 110 0.45 -8.27 3.14
C ASP A 110 -0.06 -8.54 1.71
N TRP A 111 0.41 -7.84 0.70
CA TRP A 111 0.06 -8.15 -0.68
C TRP A 111 0.54 -9.55 -1.09
N THR A 112 -0.30 -10.28 -1.82
CA THR A 112 0.00 -11.65 -2.24
C THR A 112 0.04 -11.77 -3.76
N ARG A 113 1.10 -12.42 -4.26
CA ARG A 113 1.24 -12.80 -5.68
C ARG A 113 1.68 -14.25 -5.75
N THR A 114 1.34 -14.91 -6.84
CA THR A 114 1.68 -16.32 -7.08
C THR A 114 2.96 -16.48 -7.88
N GLN A 115 3.30 -15.47 -8.68
CA GLN A 115 4.58 -15.40 -9.39
C GLN A 115 5.08 -13.95 -9.39
N LEU A 116 6.42 -13.77 -9.35
CA LEU A 116 7.04 -12.44 -9.37
C LEU A 116 7.66 -12.08 -10.73
N ASP A 117 7.79 -13.04 -11.63
CA ASP A 117 8.57 -12.97 -12.86
C ASP A 117 7.84 -13.59 -14.07
N HIS A 118 6.50 -13.58 -14.02
CA HIS A 118 5.68 -14.06 -15.13
C HIS A 118 5.99 -13.27 -16.41
N GLU A 119 6.41 -13.98 -17.47
CA GLU A 119 6.77 -13.36 -18.75
C GLU A 119 5.52 -12.95 -19.52
N LEU A 120 5.46 -11.68 -19.91
CA LEU A 120 4.42 -11.12 -20.76
C LEU A 120 4.78 -11.25 -22.23
N ALA A 121 3.79 -11.10 -23.12
CA ALA A 121 3.98 -11.24 -24.58
C ALA A 121 5.01 -10.30 -25.20
N ASP A 122 5.35 -9.20 -24.52
CA ASP A 122 6.36 -8.24 -24.95
C ASP A 122 7.78 -8.56 -24.42
N GLY A 123 7.95 -9.68 -23.70
CA GLY A 123 9.21 -10.10 -23.10
C GLY A 123 9.55 -9.40 -21.78
N SER A 124 8.68 -8.54 -21.26
CA SER A 124 8.80 -8.02 -19.89
C SER A 124 8.32 -9.04 -18.88
N THR A 125 8.72 -8.91 -17.59
CA THR A 125 8.18 -9.75 -16.53
C THR A 125 7.29 -8.95 -15.57
N SER A 126 6.31 -9.63 -15.00
CA SER A 126 5.30 -9.00 -14.16
C SER A 126 4.91 -9.87 -12.97
N LEU A 127 4.37 -9.21 -11.95
CA LEU A 127 3.72 -9.85 -10.81
C LEU A 127 2.33 -10.33 -11.23
N VAL A 128 1.97 -11.57 -10.86
CA VAL A 128 0.66 -12.13 -11.17
C VAL A 128 0.06 -12.85 -9.98
N TYR A 129 -1.25 -12.94 -9.97
CA TYR A 129 -2.03 -13.71 -9.00
C TYR A 129 -2.99 -14.63 -9.76
N TYR A 130 -2.86 -15.94 -9.57
CA TYR A 130 -3.76 -16.94 -10.10
C TYR A 130 -4.36 -17.74 -8.95
N GLN A 131 -5.68 -17.78 -8.84
CA GLN A 131 -6.40 -18.43 -7.75
C GLN A 131 -6.06 -19.93 -7.65
N GLU A 132 -5.95 -20.62 -8.76
CA GLU A 132 -5.60 -22.04 -8.80
C GLU A 132 -4.22 -22.33 -8.17
N GLN A 133 -3.27 -21.40 -8.29
CA GLN A 133 -1.95 -21.53 -7.67
C GLN A 133 -2.02 -21.29 -6.16
N VAL A 134 -2.89 -20.39 -5.71
CA VAL A 134 -3.16 -20.18 -4.28
C VAL A 134 -3.85 -21.40 -3.67
N ASP A 135 -4.84 -21.95 -4.36
CA ASP A 135 -5.62 -23.12 -3.90
C ASP A 135 -4.75 -24.38 -3.79
N ALA A 136 -3.70 -24.48 -4.62
CA ALA A 136 -2.73 -25.57 -4.57
C ALA A 136 -1.79 -25.48 -3.36
N VAL A 137 -1.72 -24.34 -2.69
CA VAL A 137 -0.85 -24.08 -1.54
C VAL A 137 -1.62 -24.25 -0.24
N ASN A 138 -1.14 -25.12 0.64
CA ASN A 138 -1.66 -25.21 2.00
C ASN A 138 -0.65 -24.58 2.98
N PRO A 139 -0.93 -23.38 3.53
CA PRO A 139 -0.01 -22.70 4.45
C PRO A 139 0.21 -23.44 5.77
N LEU A 140 -0.61 -24.46 6.07
CA LEU A 140 -0.49 -25.31 7.26
C LEU A 140 0.33 -26.58 7.01
N ASN A 141 0.69 -26.87 5.75
CA ASN A 141 1.46 -28.06 5.42
C ASN A 141 2.96 -27.77 5.51
N SER A 142 3.64 -28.37 6.51
CA SER A 142 5.07 -28.17 6.76
C SER A 142 5.99 -28.73 5.65
N ASP A 143 5.47 -29.60 4.77
CA ASP A 143 6.27 -30.25 3.72
C ASP A 143 6.27 -29.48 2.38
N SER A 144 5.41 -28.46 2.24
CA SER A 144 5.47 -27.61 1.06
C SER A 144 6.59 -26.59 1.20
N ASP A 145 7.46 -26.48 0.19
CA ASP A 145 8.38 -25.35 0.03
C ASP A 145 7.54 -24.09 -0.29
N LEU A 146 6.86 -23.58 0.73
CA LEU A 146 6.03 -22.41 0.68
C LEU A 146 6.87 -21.16 0.50
N THR A 147 7.22 -20.88 -0.73
CA THR A 147 7.68 -19.59 -1.19
C THR A 147 6.55 -18.95 -2.01
N LEU A 148 5.50 -18.46 -1.34
CA LEU A 148 4.65 -17.47 -2.02
C LEU A 148 5.46 -16.20 -2.13
N PRO A 149 5.71 -15.73 -3.34
CA PRO A 149 6.39 -14.47 -3.57
C PRO A 149 5.56 -13.31 -2.96
N GLY A 150 6.23 -12.41 -2.27
CA GLY A 150 5.58 -11.30 -1.58
C GLY A 150 5.38 -11.50 -0.08
N TRP A 151 5.84 -12.62 0.47
CA TRP A 151 5.85 -12.83 1.91
C TRP A 151 6.91 -11.96 2.57
N ASP A 152 6.50 -11.40 3.68
CA ASP A 152 7.47 -10.85 4.62
C ASP A 152 8.29 -12.03 5.18
N SER A 153 9.60 -11.96 4.97
CA SER A 153 10.57 -12.94 5.52
C SER A 153 10.67 -12.91 7.06
N SER A 154 9.80 -12.15 7.73
CA SER A 154 9.76 -11.98 9.19
C SER A 154 9.36 -13.24 9.95
N TYR A 155 8.71 -14.19 9.28
CA TYR A 155 8.24 -15.41 9.93
C TYR A 155 9.13 -16.62 9.59
N THR A 156 9.48 -17.40 10.62
CA THR A 156 9.89 -18.78 10.42
C THR A 156 8.68 -19.62 9.99
N LYS A 157 8.87 -20.75 9.31
CA LYS A 157 7.77 -21.65 8.88
C LYS A 157 6.84 -22.01 10.05
N ASP A 158 7.40 -22.35 11.22
CA ASP A 158 6.63 -22.72 12.42
C ASP A 158 5.90 -21.50 13.01
N GLY A 159 6.53 -20.33 13.02
CA GLY A 159 5.91 -19.09 13.47
C GLY A 159 4.72 -18.70 12.59
N LEU A 160 4.85 -18.83 11.27
CA LEU A 160 3.78 -18.57 10.33
C LEU A 160 2.56 -19.48 10.56
N LYS A 161 2.81 -20.79 10.70
CA LYS A 161 1.76 -21.78 10.96
C LYS A 161 0.99 -21.42 12.24
N ALA A 162 1.71 -21.11 13.32
CA ALA A 162 1.09 -20.72 14.60
C ALA A 162 0.20 -19.49 14.45
N VAL A 163 0.66 -18.45 13.75
CA VAL A 163 -0.13 -17.22 13.54
C VAL A 163 -1.34 -17.50 12.65
N VAL A 164 -1.22 -18.27 11.57
CA VAL A 164 -2.34 -18.64 10.71
C VAL A 164 -3.40 -19.44 11.50
N GLU A 165 -2.96 -20.40 12.36
CA GLU A 165 -3.87 -21.16 13.22
C GLU A 165 -4.64 -20.25 14.21
N GLU A 166 -4.02 -19.21 14.76
CA GLU A 166 -4.70 -18.23 15.61
C GLU A 166 -5.81 -17.49 14.87
N TYR A 167 -5.56 -17.09 13.61
CA TYR A 167 -6.55 -16.40 12.78
C TYR A 167 -7.73 -17.28 12.36
N HIS A 168 -7.60 -18.62 12.30
CA HIS A 168 -8.73 -19.49 11.98
C HIS A 168 -9.88 -19.41 12.99
N ASN A 169 -9.61 -18.93 14.19
CA ASN A 169 -10.64 -18.70 15.23
C ASN A 169 -11.16 -17.26 15.24
N LEU A 170 -10.62 -16.38 14.39
CA LEU A 170 -11.01 -14.98 14.31
C LEU A 170 -12.07 -14.78 13.23
N THR A 171 -13.22 -14.27 13.60
CA THR A 171 -14.25 -13.88 12.64
C THR A 171 -13.93 -12.54 11.99
N GLU A 172 -14.54 -12.25 10.84
CA GLU A 172 -14.47 -10.94 10.20
C GLU A 172 -14.92 -9.82 11.16
N GLU A 173 -15.98 -10.06 11.95
CA GLU A 173 -16.49 -9.10 12.93
C GLU A 173 -15.46 -8.80 14.03
N ASN A 174 -14.77 -9.83 14.54
CA ASN A 174 -13.68 -9.62 15.50
C ASN A 174 -12.55 -8.77 14.90
N LEU A 175 -12.22 -8.97 13.62
CA LEU A 175 -11.21 -8.17 12.95
C LEU A 175 -11.64 -6.70 12.83
N TRP A 176 -12.93 -6.44 12.53
CA TRP A 176 -13.52 -5.10 12.53
C TRP A 176 -13.47 -4.45 13.93
N ASP A 177 -13.79 -5.19 14.98
CA ASP A 177 -13.75 -4.68 16.37
C ASP A 177 -12.30 -4.34 16.77
N ASN A 178 -11.34 -5.18 16.38
CA ASN A 178 -9.93 -4.92 16.67
C ASN A 178 -9.40 -3.71 15.88
N LEU A 179 -9.83 -3.55 14.62
CA LEU A 179 -9.50 -2.36 13.83
C LEU A 179 -10.10 -1.09 14.48
N LYS A 180 -11.36 -1.13 14.91
CA LYS A 180 -12.01 -0.02 15.60
C LYS A 180 -11.23 0.34 16.87
N TYR A 181 -10.89 -0.65 17.69
CA TYR A 181 -10.12 -0.46 18.91
C TYR A 181 -8.77 0.21 18.67
N PHE A 182 -8.10 -0.17 17.59
CA PHE A 182 -6.85 0.44 17.15
C PHE A 182 -7.04 1.89 16.71
N LEU A 183 -8.02 2.15 15.84
CA LEU A 183 -8.30 3.49 15.30
C LEU A 183 -8.69 4.50 16.39
N GLU A 184 -9.52 4.10 17.35
CA GLU A 184 -9.93 4.96 18.46
C GLU A 184 -8.75 5.49 19.29
N ARG A 185 -7.59 4.84 19.22
CA ARG A 185 -6.38 5.23 19.94
C ARG A 185 -5.39 5.98 19.08
N ILE A 186 -5.20 5.58 17.83
CA ILE A 186 -4.19 6.20 16.97
C ILE A 186 -4.68 7.48 16.29
N ILE A 187 -5.99 7.56 15.93
CA ILE A 187 -6.50 8.73 15.18
C ILE A 187 -6.44 10.02 16.02
N PRO A 188 -6.79 10.04 17.31
CA PRO A 188 -6.59 11.24 18.12
C PRO A 188 -5.13 11.72 18.13
N VAL A 189 -4.17 10.80 18.22
CA VAL A 189 -2.73 11.13 18.19
C VAL A 189 -2.32 11.67 16.83
N ALA A 190 -2.80 11.07 15.76
CA ALA A 190 -2.54 11.55 14.40
C ALA A 190 -3.11 12.96 14.19
N ALA A 191 -4.33 13.23 14.72
CA ALA A 191 -4.95 14.54 14.67
C ALA A 191 -4.18 15.61 15.46
N GLU A 192 -3.70 15.27 16.68
CA GLU A 192 -2.83 16.14 17.49
C GLU A 192 -1.52 16.49 16.75
N CYS A 193 -0.99 15.55 15.98
CA CYS A 193 0.26 15.71 15.22
C CYS A 193 0.06 16.29 13.81
N ASP A 194 -1.17 16.55 13.38
CA ASP A 194 -1.53 16.95 12.00
C ASP A 194 -0.93 16.01 10.94
N VAL A 195 -1.11 14.70 11.14
CA VAL A 195 -0.68 13.63 10.24
C VAL A 195 -1.90 12.83 9.79
N ASN A 196 -2.00 12.58 8.50
CA ASN A 196 -3.05 11.76 7.94
C ASN A 196 -2.70 10.27 8.02
N MET A 197 -3.62 9.46 8.52
CA MET A 197 -3.53 8.00 8.51
C MET A 197 -4.29 7.47 7.29
N ALA A 198 -3.61 6.71 6.44
CA ALA A 198 -4.14 6.20 5.19
C ALA A 198 -4.12 4.67 5.18
N ILE A 199 -5.27 4.01 5.43
CA ILE A 199 -5.33 2.56 5.34
C ILE A 199 -5.21 2.12 3.90
N HIS A 200 -4.39 1.11 3.64
CA HIS A 200 -4.29 0.44 2.35
C HIS A 200 -5.32 -0.68 2.27
N GLU A 201 -5.99 -0.81 1.13
CA GLU A 201 -6.91 -1.89 0.85
C GLU A 201 -6.21 -3.25 0.85
N ASP A 202 -6.97 -4.29 1.13
CA ASP A 202 -6.47 -5.67 1.03
C ASP A 202 -6.06 -6.01 -0.42
N ASP A 203 -4.94 -6.71 -0.58
CA ASP A 203 -4.37 -7.04 -1.88
C ASP A 203 -3.99 -8.53 -1.96
N PRO A 204 -4.81 -9.34 -2.61
CA PRO A 204 -6.05 -9.03 -3.34
C PRO A 204 -7.21 -8.65 -2.41
N CYS A 205 -8.25 -8.02 -2.98
CA CYS A 205 -9.43 -7.57 -2.25
C CYS A 205 -10.46 -8.69 -1.99
N TRP A 206 -9.99 -9.87 -1.62
CA TRP A 206 -10.78 -11.03 -1.18
C TRP A 206 -9.98 -11.91 -0.22
N SER A 207 -10.69 -12.76 0.52
CA SER A 207 -10.08 -13.68 1.49
C SER A 207 -9.16 -14.69 0.80
N ILE A 208 -8.00 -14.93 1.39
CA ILE A 208 -7.03 -15.93 0.96
C ILE A 208 -6.71 -16.87 2.12
N PHE A 209 -6.51 -18.16 1.84
CA PHE A 209 -6.19 -19.18 2.86
C PHE A 209 -7.19 -19.24 4.03
N GLY A 210 -8.45 -18.84 3.81
CA GLY A 210 -9.45 -18.74 4.86
C GLY A 210 -9.27 -17.57 5.84
N LEU A 211 -8.30 -16.69 5.60
CA LEU A 211 -8.08 -15.49 6.42
C LEU A 211 -9.02 -14.38 5.99
N PRO A 212 -9.68 -13.67 6.93
CA PRO A 212 -10.60 -12.59 6.58
C PRO A 212 -9.86 -11.39 5.97
N ARG A 213 -10.47 -10.76 4.98
CA ARG A 213 -10.05 -9.48 4.38
C ARG A 213 -11.22 -8.51 4.47
N ILE A 214 -11.00 -7.33 5.05
CA ILE A 214 -12.08 -6.42 5.45
C ILE A 214 -12.05 -5.06 4.75
N ILE A 215 -10.99 -4.71 4.04
CA ILE A 215 -10.88 -3.46 3.27
C ILE A 215 -10.87 -3.80 1.78
N THR A 216 -12.02 -4.19 1.23
CA THR A 216 -12.10 -4.89 -0.06
C THR A 216 -13.04 -4.25 -1.08
N CYS A 217 -13.99 -3.44 -0.65
CA CYS A 217 -15.04 -2.87 -1.49
C CYS A 217 -15.59 -1.57 -0.90
N GLU A 218 -16.48 -0.92 -1.64
CA GLU A 218 -17.09 0.35 -1.22
C GLU A 218 -17.77 0.29 0.14
N GLU A 219 -18.59 -0.74 0.37
CA GLU A 219 -19.32 -0.91 1.63
C GLU A 219 -18.36 -1.01 2.81
N ASN A 220 -17.25 -1.70 2.63
CA ASN A 220 -16.24 -1.86 3.64
C ASN A 220 -15.43 -0.58 3.88
N LEU A 221 -15.12 0.17 2.82
CA LEU A 221 -14.50 1.50 2.92
C LEU A 221 -15.42 2.49 3.66
N ASP A 222 -16.72 2.49 3.34
CA ASP A 222 -17.71 3.31 4.05
C ASP A 222 -17.83 2.92 5.53
N LYS A 223 -17.82 1.62 5.83
CA LYS A 223 -17.81 1.10 7.20
C LYS A 223 -16.56 1.54 7.95
N PHE A 224 -15.39 1.40 7.33
CA PHE A 224 -14.10 1.80 7.88
C PHE A 224 -14.08 3.29 8.27
N LEU A 225 -14.48 4.17 7.36
CA LEU A 225 -14.48 5.62 7.61
C LEU A 225 -15.42 6.03 8.75
N LYS A 226 -16.48 5.25 8.99
CA LYS A 226 -17.44 5.47 10.09
C LYS A 226 -16.97 4.94 11.45
N LEU A 227 -15.95 4.05 11.51
CA LEU A 227 -15.42 3.55 12.77
C LEU A 227 -14.89 4.68 13.65
N VAL A 228 -14.18 5.62 13.05
CA VAL A 228 -13.75 6.88 13.64
C VAL A 228 -13.89 7.95 12.58
N ASP A 229 -14.94 8.76 12.63
CA ASP A 229 -15.21 9.80 11.65
C ASP A 229 -14.40 11.07 11.95
N ASP A 230 -13.13 11.02 11.54
CA ASP A 230 -12.18 12.11 11.65
C ASP A 230 -11.48 12.33 10.30
N ARG A 231 -11.15 13.59 9.96
CA ARG A 231 -10.49 13.93 8.71
C ARG A 231 -9.12 13.26 8.55
N HIS A 232 -8.43 12.95 9.65
CA HIS A 232 -7.13 12.27 9.63
C HIS A 232 -7.24 10.76 9.45
N ASN A 233 -8.45 10.19 9.56
CA ASN A 233 -8.74 8.80 9.23
C ASN A 233 -9.20 8.71 7.78
N GLY A 234 -8.37 8.24 6.88
CA GLY A 234 -8.66 8.13 5.46
C GLY A 234 -8.03 6.89 4.82
N ILE A 235 -8.08 6.86 3.52
CA ILE A 235 -7.67 5.70 2.72
C ILE A 235 -6.44 6.02 1.87
N THR A 236 -5.70 4.97 1.58
CA THR A 236 -4.80 4.90 0.42
C THR A 236 -5.61 4.33 -0.72
N LEU A 237 -5.96 5.13 -1.71
CA LEU A 237 -6.64 4.61 -2.89
C LEU A 237 -5.64 3.82 -3.74
N CYS A 238 -5.61 2.50 -3.62
CA CYS A 238 -4.81 1.64 -4.48
C CYS A 238 -5.67 1.10 -5.63
N THR A 239 -5.47 1.66 -6.82
CA THR A 239 -6.29 1.34 -7.98
C THR A 239 -6.18 -0.14 -8.38
N GLY A 240 -5.00 -0.74 -8.26
CA GLY A 240 -4.82 -2.14 -8.59
C GLY A 240 -5.38 -3.10 -7.53
N SER A 241 -5.33 -2.75 -6.23
CA SER A 241 -5.89 -3.59 -5.17
C SER A 241 -7.42 -3.65 -5.24
N LEU A 242 -8.09 -2.52 -5.41
CA LEU A 242 -9.54 -2.49 -5.63
C LEU A 242 -9.92 -3.02 -7.02
N GLY A 243 -9.17 -2.60 -8.04
CA GLY A 243 -9.46 -2.89 -9.44
C GLY A 243 -9.09 -4.31 -9.89
N CYS A 244 -8.43 -5.14 -9.04
CA CYS A 244 -8.29 -6.56 -9.35
C CYS A 244 -9.62 -7.32 -9.29
N SER A 245 -10.65 -6.72 -8.69
CA SER A 245 -12.03 -7.23 -8.72
C SER A 245 -12.90 -6.37 -9.65
N ALA A 246 -13.50 -7.00 -10.67
CA ALA A 246 -14.46 -6.35 -11.55
C ALA A 246 -15.74 -5.83 -10.85
N LYS A 247 -15.91 -6.16 -9.56
CA LYS A 247 -17.03 -5.66 -8.74
C LYS A 247 -16.81 -4.21 -8.27
N ASN A 248 -15.57 -3.74 -8.26
CA ASN A 248 -15.21 -2.41 -7.80
C ASN A 248 -15.11 -1.44 -8.99
N ASP A 249 -15.95 -0.45 -9.05
CA ASP A 249 -15.84 0.69 -9.97
C ASP A 249 -14.85 1.71 -9.41
N VAL A 250 -13.57 1.55 -9.78
CA VAL A 250 -12.48 2.35 -9.22
C VAL A 250 -12.60 3.84 -9.61
N VAL A 251 -13.16 4.16 -10.78
CA VAL A 251 -13.39 5.58 -11.19
C VAL A 251 -14.40 6.23 -10.24
N ARG A 252 -15.50 5.55 -9.97
CA ARG A 252 -16.53 6.03 -9.04
C ARG A 252 -16.01 6.15 -7.61
N LEU A 253 -15.25 5.15 -7.14
CA LEU A 253 -14.65 5.18 -5.81
C LEU A 253 -13.66 6.33 -5.64
N ALA A 254 -12.81 6.57 -6.66
CA ALA A 254 -11.89 7.71 -6.68
C ALA A 254 -12.64 9.05 -6.54
N GLY A 255 -13.69 9.25 -7.32
CA GLY A 255 -14.51 10.48 -7.23
C GLY A 255 -15.20 10.62 -5.87
N LYS A 256 -15.83 9.55 -5.38
CA LYS A 256 -16.56 9.56 -4.10
C LYS A 256 -15.65 9.95 -2.93
N TYR A 257 -14.55 9.24 -2.74
CA TYR A 257 -13.69 9.47 -1.58
C TYR A 257 -12.80 10.71 -1.71
N ALA A 258 -12.49 11.15 -2.94
CA ALA A 258 -11.87 12.45 -3.18
C ALA A 258 -12.81 13.59 -2.76
N ALA A 259 -14.09 13.56 -3.18
CA ALA A 259 -15.09 14.55 -2.78
C ALA A 259 -15.32 14.62 -1.25
N MET A 260 -15.13 13.50 -0.56
CA MET A 260 -15.17 13.44 0.91
C MET A 260 -13.90 13.97 1.59
N GLY A 261 -12.81 14.23 0.83
CA GLY A 261 -11.50 14.58 1.37
C GLY A 261 -10.85 13.46 2.17
N ARG A 262 -11.16 12.19 1.84
CA ARG A 262 -10.70 11.02 2.60
C ARG A 262 -9.66 10.18 1.86
N ILE A 263 -9.22 10.57 0.65
CA ILE A 263 -8.05 9.98 0.02
C ILE A 263 -6.84 10.81 0.44
N HIS A 264 -5.96 10.24 1.25
CA HIS A 264 -4.74 10.90 1.69
C HIS A 264 -3.53 10.53 0.83
N PHE A 265 -3.60 9.35 0.21
CA PHE A 265 -2.56 8.81 -0.64
C PHE A 265 -3.20 8.03 -1.80
N ALA A 266 -2.65 8.11 -2.99
CA ALA A 266 -3.10 7.35 -4.15
C ALA A 266 -1.97 6.51 -4.72
N HIS A 267 -2.18 5.19 -4.76
CA HIS A 267 -1.35 4.23 -5.46
C HIS A 267 -1.98 3.97 -6.83
N LEU A 268 -1.42 4.57 -7.85
CA LEU A 268 -1.95 4.45 -9.19
C LEU A 268 -1.15 3.41 -9.98
N ARG A 269 -1.80 2.30 -10.30
CA ARG A 269 -1.29 1.20 -11.13
C ARG A 269 -2.41 0.54 -11.91
N ASN A 270 -2.08 -0.13 -13.00
CA ASN A 270 -3.05 -0.85 -13.81
C ASN A 270 -2.85 -2.36 -13.67
N VAL A 271 -3.93 -3.10 -13.76
CA VAL A 271 -3.95 -4.57 -13.75
C VAL A 271 -4.82 -5.08 -14.88
N ALA A 272 -4.49 -6.23 -15.45
CA ALA A 272 -5.40 -6.99 -16.29
C ALA A 272 -6.16 -7.98 -15.40
N VAL A 273 -7.47 -7.82 -15.31
CA VAL A 273 -8.38 -8.74 -14.59
C VAL A 273 -8.66 -9.94 -15.47
N LEU A 274 -8.48 -11.14 -14.91
CA LEU A 274 -8.69 -12.42 -15.57
C LEU A 274 -9.78 -13.20 -14.82
N ASP A 275 -10.32 -14.24 -15.45
CA ASP A 275 -11.34 -15.11 -14.83
C ASP A 275 -10.83 -15.80 -13.54
N ASN A 276 -9.52 -16.10 -13.48
CA ASN A 276 -8.90 -16.82 -12.37
C ASN A 276 -7.89 -15.98 -11.57
N GLY A 277 -7.85 -14.65 -11.76
CA GLY A 277 -6.89 -13.79 -11.08
C GLY A 277 -6.63 -12.47 -11.77
N PHE A 278 -5.41 -11.98 -11.68
CA PHE A 278 -5.00 -10.73 -12.33
C PHE A 278 -3.48 -10.67 -12.52
N GLU A 279 -3.08 -9.80 -13.44
CA GLU A 279 -1.68 -9.53 -13.76
C GLU A 279 -1.39 -8.03 -13.66
N GLU A 280 -0.24 -7.65 -13.10
CA GLU A 280 0.20 -6.26 -13.12
C GLU A 280 0.52 -5.85 -14.55
N ARG A 281 0.18 -4.61 -14.92
CA ARG A 281 0.37 -4.08 -16.27
C ARG A 281 1.03 -2.72 -16.27
N ALA A 282 1.47 -2.26 -17.44
CA ALA A 282 1.87 -0.87 -17.62
C ALA A 282 0.73 0.09 -17.26
N HIS A 283 1.07 1.29 -16.80
CA HIS A 283 0.08 2.25 -16.26
C HIS A 283 -0.93 2.78 -17.29
N LEU A 284 -0.69 2.66 -18.59
CA LEU A 284 -1.61 3.12 -19.63
C LEU A 284 -2.95 2.37 -19.55
N SER A 285 -4.08 3.07 -19.72
CA SER A 285 -5.41 2.46 -19.72
C SER A 285 -5.54 1.30 -20.71
N CYS A 286 -4.93 1.42 -21.91
CA CYS A 286 -5.00 0.37 -22.94
C CYS A 286 -4.17 -0.89 -22.63
N CYS A 287 -3.35 -0.86 -21.56
CA CYS A 287 -2.49 -2.00 -21.21
C CYS A 287 -3.13 -2.94 -20.18
N GLY A 288 -4.19 -2.52 -19.50
CA GLY A 288 -4.89 -3.31 -18.49
C GLY A 288 -6.40 -3.11 -18.53
N SER A 289 -7.06 -3.40 -17.43
CA SER A 289 -8.53 -3.33 -17.30
C SER A 289 -9.04 -2.01 -16.73
N LEU A 290 -8.15 -1.14 -16.21
CA LEU A 290 -8.56 0.07 -15.52
C LEU A 290 -8.49 1.30 -16.42
N ASP A 291 -9.52 2.15 -16.36
CA ASP A 291 -9.53 3.46 -17.00
C ASP A 291 -8.72 4.47 -16.17
N MET A 292 -7.42 4.48 -16.37
CA MET A 292 -6.51 5.36 -15.64
C MET A 292 -6.78 6.85 -15.91
N PHE A 293 -7.26 7.21 -17.09
CA PHE A 293 -7.68 8.58 -17.39
C PHE A 293 -8.91 8.94 -16.57
N GLY A 294 -9.94 8.09 -16.57
CA GLY A 294 -11.17 8.29 -15.78
C GLY A 294 -10.89 8.42 -14.29
N ILE A 295 -9.97 7.60 -13.75
CA ILE A 295 -9.55 7.66 -12.34
C ILE A 295 -8.88 9.01 -12.03
N VAL A 296 -7.89 9.42 -12.82
CA VAL A 296 -7.20 10.72 -12.61
C VAL A 296 -8.17 11.89 -12.75
N LYS A 297 -9.06 11.83 -13.75
CA LYS A 297 -10.13 12.83 -13.94
C LYS A 297 -11.02 12.92 -12.71
N ALA A 298 -11.48 11.77 -12.19
CA ALA A 298 -12.32 11.74 -11.00
C ALA A 298 -11.60 12.32 -9.76
N LEU A 299 -10.31 12.04 -9.57
CA LEU A 299 -9.50 12.60 -8.50
C LEU A 299 -9.42 14.14 -8.60
N VAL A 300 -9.04 14.66 -9.77
CA VAL A 300 -8.83 16.10 -9.98
C VAL A 300 -10.15 16.88 -9.85
N GLU A 301 -11.21 16.43 -10.52
CA GLU A 301 -12.52 17.11 -10.52
C GLU A 301 -13.18 17.13 -9.13
N ASN A 302 -12.78 16.23 -8.24
CA ASN A 302 -13.28 16.16 -6.86
C ASN A 302 -12.26 16.69 -5.83
N GLY A 303 -11.26 17.45 -6.26
CA GLY A 303 -10.39 18.24 -5.39
C GLY A 303 -9.30 17.46 -4.65
N PHE A 304 -8.90 16.29 -5.15
CA PHE A 304 -7.77 15.57 -4.56
C PHE A 304 -6.45 16.33 -4.72
N ASP A 305 -5.77 16.59 -3.61
CA ASP A 305 -4.50 17.32 -3.55
C ASP A 305 -3.39 16.54 -2.81
N GLY A 306 -3.66 15.28 -2.48
CA GLY A 306 -2.76 14.40 -1.73
C GLY A 306 -1.53 13.92 -2.50
N TYR A 307 -0.90 12.89 -1.96
CA TYR A 307 0.26 12.25 -2.55
C TYR A 307 -0.17 11.19 -3.56
N VAL A 308 0.60 11.07 -4.64
CA VAL A 308 0.40 10.06 -5.70
C VAL A 308 1.72 9.33 -5.93
N ARG A 309 1.69 8.03 -6.08
CA ARG A 309 2.83 7.28 -6.59
C ARG A 309 2.44 6.31 -7.71
N PRO A 310 3.29 6.10 -8.72
CA PRO A 310 3.24 4.91 -9.56
C PRO A 310 3.53 3.72 -8.63
N ASP A 311 2.54 2.88 -8.41
CA ASP A 311 2.69 1.85 -7.36
C ASP A 311 3.67 0.75 -7.77
N ARG A 312 3.24 -0.16 -8.62
CA ARG A 312 4.06 -1.25 -9.16
C ARG A 312 4.20 -1.11 -10.65
N GLY A 313 5.25 -1.71 -11.19
CA GLY A 313 5.51 -1.79 -12.61
C GLY A 313 6.01 -3.17 -13.00
N ARG A 314 6.15 -3.39 -14.30
CA ARG A 314 6.82 -4.56 -14.85
C ARG A 314 8.33 -4.39 -14.70
N MET A 315 9.08 -5.48 -14.80
CA MET A 315 10.52 -5.42 -14.99
C MET A 315 10.78 -5.42 -16.50
N ILE A 316 11.32 -4.32 -17.01
CA ILE A 316 11.55 -4.10 -18.44
C ILE A 316 13.04 -3.85 -18.72
N TRP A 317 13.47 -4.03 -19.96
CA TRP A 317 14.81 -3.69 -20.46
C TRP A 317 15.97 -4.33 -19.69
N GLY A 318 15.74 -5.55 -19.17
CA GLY A 318 16.75 -6.28 -18.41
C GLY A 318 17.02 -5.72 -17.01
N GLU A 319 16.13 -4.90 -16.48
CA GLU A 319 16.23 -4.38 -15.13
C GLU A 319 16.23 -5.51 -14.09
N THR A 320 17.05 -5.36 -13.06
CA THR A 320 17.15 -6.28 -11.93
C THR A 320 16.88 -5.56 -10.63
N GLY A 321 16.33 -6.26 -9.63
CA GLY A 321 16.01 -5.68 -8.34
C GLY A 321 14.77 -6.31 -7.73
N ARG A 322 14.06 -5.55 -6.90
CA ARG A 322 12.81 -6.00 -6.29
C ARG A 322 11.72 -6.09 -7.35
N ALA A 323 11.19 -7.29 -7.58
CA ALA A 323 10.14 -7.53 -8.57
C ALA A 323 8.93 -6.61 -8.34
N GLY A 324 8.44 -6.00 -9.40
CA GLY A 324 7.36 -5.01 -9.36
C GLY A 324 7.78 -3.60 -8.90
N TYR A 325 9.01 -3.42 -8.43
CA TYR A 325 9.51 -2.15 -7.90
C TYR A 325 10.79 -1.65 -8.61
N GLY A 326 11.00 -2.04 -9.86
CA GLY A 326 12.05 -1.50 -10.72
C GLY A 326 11.88 0.01 -11.00
N LEU A 327 12.92 0.63 -11.56
CA LEU A 327 12.91 2.06 -11.89
C LEU A 327 12.10 2.35 -13.15
N TYR A 328 12.37 1.58 -14.23
CA TYR A 328 12.02 2.04 -15.59
C TYR A 328 10.51 2.10 -15.81
N ASP A 329 9.77 1.02 -15.58
CA ASP A 329 8.32 1.01 -15.85
C ASP A 329 7.57 1.93 -14.89
N ARG A 330 8.02 2.05 -13.63
CA ARG A 330 7.45 3.02 -12.68
C ARG A 330 7.77 4.47 -13.06
N ALA A 331 8.95 4.76 -13.64
CA ALA A 331 9.27 6.09 -14.14
C ALA A 331 8.43 6.46 -15.37
N LEU A 332 8.20 5.50 -16.28
CA LEU A 332 7.24 5.67 -17.39
C LEU A 332 5.82 5.92 -16.86
N GLY A 333 5.41 5.15 -15.85
CA GLY A 333 4.14 5.33 -15.16
C GLY A 333 4.01 6.71 -14.52
N ALA A 334 5.03 7.16 -13.79
CA ALA A 334 5.08 8.50 -13.19
C ALA A 334 4.88 9.61 -14.23
N THR A 335 5.58 9.50 -15.34
CA THR A 335 5.50 10.48 -16.45
C THR A 335 4.12 10.47 -17.11
N TYR A 336 3.53 9.29 -17.32
CA TYR A 336 2.17 9.15 -17.84
C TYR A 336 1.14 9.77 -16.89
N LEU A 337 1.22 9.47 -15.60
CA LEU A 337 0.33 10.03 -14.59
C LEU A 337 0.44 11.56 -14.52
N ASN A 338 1.66 12.11 -14.52
CA ASN A 338 1.88 13.54 -14.57
C ASN A 338 1.20 14.18 -15.80
N GLY A 339 1.33 13.56 -16.97
CA GLY A 339 0.67 14.05 -18.18
C GLY A 339 -0.85 14.03 -18.06
N LEU A 340 -1.43 13.01 -17.45
CA LEU A 340 -2.88 12.95 -17.21
C LEU A 340 -3.34 14.03 -16.23
N PHE A 341 -2.67 14.21 -15.10
CA PHE A 341 -2.98 15.27 -14.13
C PHE A 341 -2.87 16.65 -14.77
N GLU A 342 -1.79 16.94 -15.49
CA GLU A 342 -1.60 18.19 -16.19
C GLU A 342 -2.73 18.45 -17.21
N ALA A 343 -3.10 17.45 -18.00
CA ALA A 343 -4.14 17.56 -19.02
C ALA A 343 -5.49 17.88 -18.37
N VAL A 344 -5.89 17.12 -17.35
CA VAL A 344 -7.19 17.34 -16.67
C VAL A 344 -7.22 18.69 -15.95
N GLU A 345 -6.17 19.05 -15.22
CA GLU A 345 -6.09 20.37 -14.56
C GLU A 345 -6.21 21.55 -15.53
N LYS A 346 -5.63 21.42 -16.73
CA LYS A 346 -5.77 22.45 -17.78
C LYS A 346 -7.14 22.49 -18.42
N MET A 347 -7.80 21.35 -18.55
CA MET A 347 -9.17 21.25 -19.09
C MET A 347 -10.24 21.74 -18.11
N SER A 348 -9.95 21.74 -16.80
CA SER A 348 -10.86 22.15 -15.74
C SER A 348 -10.78 23.65 -15.39
N ARG A 349 -9.86 24.38 -16.02
CA ARG A 349 -9.70 25.84 -15.91
C ARG A 349 -10.46 26.56 -17.01
#